data_372cd977f2822ceb7cabf97e72504277
#
_entry.id   372cd977f2822ceb7cabf97e72504277
#
_cell.length_a   1.000
_cell.length_b   1.000
_cell.length_c   1.000
_cell.angle_alpha   90.00
_cell.angle_beta   90.00
_cell.angle_gamma   90.00
#
_symmetry.space_group_name_H-M   'P 1'
#
loop_
_entity.id
_entity.type
_entity.pdbx_description
1 polymer ?
#
loop_
_entity_poly.entity_id
_entity_poly.type
_entity_poly.pdbx_seq_one_letter_code
_entity_poly.pdbx_strand_id
1 'polypeptide(L)'
;FDFYYNASAVEIKTKNSKQLSLLYPKINFSIDLSIQKLNKPKDLEDNFSDFYLLLDTHSKKSNGVFVREYEDLNKRIFSQIYEISGGVASPIQFYITDSTSNFIKGSLNLNFKSNYDSIFPSIQYVKKDVLILVESLNWRLR
;
A
#
# COMPACT_ATOMS: atom_id res chain seq x y z
N PHE A 1 -1.15 4.65 -15.15
CA PHE A 1 -2.28 4.17 -14.37
C PHE A 1 -2.92 5.32 -13.58
N ASP A 2 -4.16 5.10 -13.16
CA ASP A 2 -4.85 6.06 -12.29
C ASP A 2 -5.69 5.32 -11.25
N PHE A 3 -6.07 6.04 -10.20
CA PHE A 3 -6.88 5.53 -9.10
C PHE A 3 -7.51 6.71 -8.35
N TYR A 4 -8.50 6.41 -7.51
CA TYR A 4 -9.13 7.42 -6.66
C TYR A 4 -8.48 7.43 -5.28
N TYR A 5 -8.36 8.62 -4.69
CA TYR A 5 -7.91 8.78 -3.32
C TYR A 5 -8.72 9.87 -2.62
N ASN A 6 -8.59 9.90 -1.30
CA ASN A 6 -9.35 10.81 -0.45
C ASN A 6 -8.99 12.26 -0.73
N ALA A 7 -9.99 13.12 -0.90
CA ALA A 7 -9.77 14.54 -1.15
C ALA A 7 -9.06 15.27 0.00
N SER A 8 -9.08 14.72 1.21
CA SER A 8 -8.34 15.28 2.35
C SER A 8 -6.86 14.93 2.33
N ALA A 9 -6.42 14.03 1.45
CA ALA A 9 -5.01 13.67 1.31
C ALA A 9 -4.31 14.61 0.33
N VAL A 10 -3.02 14.83 0.55
CA VAL A 10 -2.18 15.65 -0.31
C VAL A 10 -1.20 14.73 -1.05
N GLU A 11 -1.21 14.81 -2.38
CA GLU A 11 -0.35 14.01 -3.22
C GLU A 11 1.04 14.62 -3.36
N ILE A 12 2.08 13.84 -3.13
CA ILE A 12 3.47 14.25 -3.32
C ILE A 12 4.16 13.23 -4.21
N LYS A 13 4.69 13.69 -5.34
CA LYS A 13 5.44 12.86 -6.29
C LYS A 13 6.93 13.11 -6.13
N THR A 14 7.74 12.06 -6.27
CA THR A 14 9.18 12.21 -6.32
C THR A 14 9.63 12.55 -7.75
N LYS A 15 10.89 12.99 -7.89
CA LYS A 15 11.43 13.40 -9.19
C LYS A 15 11.44 12.29 -10.23
N ASN A 16 11.59 11.03 -9.81
CA ASN A 16 11.69 9.91 -10.74
C ASN A 16 10.34 9.29 -11.09
N SER A 17 9.24 9.82 -10.60
CA SER A 17 7.87 9.34 -10.85
C SER A 17 7.60 7.89 -10.47
N LYS A 18 8.55 7.24 -9.79
CA LYS A 18 8.43 5.84 -9.33
C LYS A 18 7.91 5.75 -7.91
N GLN A 19 7.76 6.87 -7.25
CA GLN A 19 7.27 6.93 -5.89
C GLN A 19 6.24 8.03 -5.77
N LEU A 20 5.22 7.74 -4.98
CA LEU A 20 4.11 8.65 -4.76
C LEU A 20 3.70 8.55 -3.30
N SER A 21 3.50 9.67 -2.64
CA SER A 21 3.00 9.69 -1.27
C SER A 21 1.69 10.45 -1.20
N LEU A 22 0.74 9.90 -0.47
CA LEU A 22 -0.53 10.54 -0.14
C LEU A 22 -0.48 10.91 1.33
N LEU A 23 -0.35 12.20 1.62
CA LEU A 23 -0.24 12.68 2.99
C LEU A 23 -1.61 13.02 3.55
N TYR A 24 -1.84 12.63 4.80
CA TYR A 24 -3.01 13.00 5.59
C TYR A 24 -2.56 13.97 6.68
N PRO A 25 -2.54 15.28 6.39
CA PRO A 25 -1.90 16.25 7.31
C PRO A 25 -2.52 16.30 8.70
N LYS A 26 -3.84 16.09 8.78
CA LYS A 26 -4.56 16.21 10.07
C LYS A 26 -4.25 15.07 11.04
N ILE A 27 -3.88 13.91 10.53
CA ILE A 27 -3.59 12.74 11.37
C ILE A 27 -2.13 12.31 11.26
N ASN A 28 -1.35 13.01 10.43
CA ASN A 28 0.08 12.79 10.24
C ASN A 28 0.42 11.35 9.82
N PHE A 29 -0.39 10.82 8.92
CA PHE A 29 -0.16 9.54 8.26
C PHE A 29 0.23 9.78 6.81
N SER A 30 0.88 8.79 6.19
CA SER A 30 1.08 8.79 4.74
C SER A 30 0.83 7.40 4.17
N ILE A 31 0.27 7.36 2.95
CA ILE A 31 0.27 6.14 2.14
C ILE A 31 1.38 6.33 1.12
N ASP A 32 2.38 5.46 1.17
CA ASP A 32 3.52 5.55 0.28
C ASP A 32 3.47 4.43 -0.74
N LEU A 33 3.59 4.80 -2.01
CA LEU A 33 3.53 3.87 -3.14
C LEU A 33 4.87 3.86 -3.85
N SER A 34 5.38 2.67 -4.12
CA SER A 34 6.58 2.45 -4.93
C SER A 34 6.17 1.68 -6.18
N ILE A 35 6.43 2.26 -7.35
CA ILE A 35 5.97 1.73 -8.63
C ILE A 35 7.16 1.14 -9.37
N GLN A 36 7.05 -0.15 -9.72
CA GLN A 36 8.12 -0.88 -10.41
C GLN A 36 7.60 -1.40 -11.75
N LYS A 37 8.40 -1.21 -12.79
CA LYS A 37 8.14 -1.85 -14.07
C LYS A 37 8.76 -3.23 -14.08
N LEU A 38 8.02 -4.21 -14.60
CA LEU A 38 8.50 -5.58 -14.73
C LEU A 38 8.97 -5.79 -16.16
N ASN A 39 10.26 -6.07 -16.35
CA ASN A 39 10.84 -6.23 -17.67
C ASN A 39 11.08 -7.69 -18.04
N LYS A 40 11.14 -8.58 -17.04
CA LYS A 40 11.36 -10.01 -17.20
C LYS A 40 10.65 -10.76 -16.06
N PRO A 41 10.37 -12.07 -16.24
CA PRO A 41 9.63 -12.83 -15.22
C PRO A 41 10.26 -12.82 -13.83
N LYS A 42 11.58 -12.77 -13.75
CA LYS A 42 12.27 -12.73 -12.47
C LYS A 42 11.96 -11.45 -11.69
N ASP A 43 11.65 -10.37 -12.37
CA ASP A 43 11.34 -9.10 -11.71
C ASP A 43 10.10 -9.23 -10.82
N LEU A 44 9.11 -10.02 -11.24
CA LEU A 44 7.93 -10.28 -10.43
C LEU A 44 8.30 -11.03 -9.15
N GLU A 45 9.10 -12.08 -9.27
CA GLU A 45 9.55 -12.85 -8.11
C GLU A 45 10.33 -11.96 -7.12
N ASP A 46 11.24 -11.14 -7.65
CA ASP A 46 12.07 -10.27 -6.83
C ASP A 46 11.20 -9.25 -6.06
N ASN A 47 10.18 -8.70 -6.72
CA ASN A 47 9.28 -7.76 -6.08
C ASN A 47 8.43 -8.41 -4.99
N PHE A 48 7.95 -9.63 -5.22
CA PHE A 48 7.25 -10.38 -4.18
C PHE A 48 8.18 -10.67 -3.00
N SER A 49 9.40 -11.10 -3.26
CA SER A 49 10.37 -11.38 -2.20
C SER A 49 10.66 -10.15 -1.35
N ASP A 50 10.86 -9.01 -1.98
CA ASP A 50 11.09 -7.75 -1.28
C ASP A 50 9.88 -7.36 -0.43
N PHE A 51 8.69 -7.51 -0.98
CA PHE A 51 7.47 -7.19 -0.27
C PHE A 51 7.30 -8.06 0.98
N TYR A 52 7.46 -9.37 0.85
CA TYR A 52 7.27 -10.28 1.97
C TYR A 52 8.37 -10.15 3.02
N LEU A 53 9.56 -9.77 2.63
CA LEU A 53 10.64 -9.49 3.58
C LEU A 53 10.31 -8.28 4.46
N LEU A 54 9.80 -7.20 3.85
CA LEU A 54 9.37 -6.02 4.60
C LEU A 54 8.17 -6.33 5.49
N LEU A 55 7.21 -7.09 4.98
CA LEU A 55 6.05 -7.50 5.77
C LEU A 55 6.47 -8.29 6.99
N ASP A 56 7.37 -9.24 6.81
CA ASP A 56 7.88 -10.05 7.91
C ASP A 56 8.58 -9.19 8.96
N THR A 57 9.40 -8.25 8.51
CA THR A 57 10.11 -7.34 9.40
C THR A 57 9.15 -6.54 10.27
N HIS A 58 8.06 -6.02 9.68
CA HIS A 58 7.09 -5.23 10.43
C HIS A 58 6.17 -6.08 11.31
N SER A 59 5.95 -7.34 10.96
CA SER A 59 5.02 -8.21 11.69
C SER A 59 5.63 -8.91 12.89
N LYS A 60 6.96 -8.92 13.04
CA LYS A 60 7.65 -9.68 14.11
C LYS A 60 7.17 -9.34 15.52
N LYS A 61 6.82 -8.08 15.76
CA LYS A 61 6.38 -7.62 17.08
C LYS A 61 4.89 -7.33 17.11
N SER A 62 4.15 -7.84 16.14
CA SER A 62 2.72 -7.59 16.04
C SER A 62 1.91 -8.54 16.92
N ASN A 63 0.64 -8.17 17.16
CA ASN A 63 -0.34 -9.01 17.83
C ASN A 63 -1.11 -9.88 16.85
N GLY A 64 -0.86 -9.75 15.56
CA GLY A 64 -1.51 -10.53 14.53
C GLY A 64 -1.46 -9.82 13.19
N VAL A 65 -1.66 -10.59 12.13
CA VAL A 65 -1.69 -10.07 10.77
C VAL A 65 -2.94 -10.59 10.09
N PHE A 66 -3.71 -9.67 9.51
CA PHE A 66 -4.91 -10.01 8.74
C PHE A 66 -4.64 -9.70 7.28
N VAL A 67 -5.12 -10.58 6.38
CA VAL A 67 -4.93 -10.40 4.95
C VAL A 67 -6.28 -10.35 4.25
N ARG A 68 -6.38 -9.45 3.27
CA ARG A 68 -7.53 -9.36 2.38
C ARG A 68 -7.04 -9.38 0.94
N GLU A 69 -7.61 -10.26 0.14
CA GLU A 69 -7.30 -10.34 -1.29
C GLU A 69 -8.31 -9.55 -2.09
N TYR A 70 -7.85 -8.94 -3.16
CA TYR A 70 -8.70 -8.33 -4.17
C TYR A 70 -8.22 -8.73 -5.55
N GLU A 71 -9.16 -9.12 -6.40
CA GLU A 71 -8.85 -9.59 -7.73
C GLU A 71 -9.90 -9.09 -8.71
N ASP A 72 -9.44 -8.51 -9.81
CA ASP A 72 -10.31 -8.11 -10.92
C ASP A 72 -9.66 -8.56 -12.22
N LEU A 73 -10.18 -9.64 -12.78
CA LEU A 73 -9.59 -10.25 -13.97
C LEU A 73 -9.74 -9.34 -15.20
N ASN A 74 -10.81 -8.59 -15.29
CA ASN A 74 -11.02 -7.69 -16.43
C ASN A 74 -10.02 -6.55 -16.47
N LYS A 75 -9.67 -6.01 -15.30
CA LYS A 75 -8.68 -4.94 -15.18
C LYS A 75 -7.27 -5.47 -14.94
N ARG A 76 -7.12 -6.78 -14.74
CA ARG A 76 -5.88 -7.46 -14.39
C ARG A 76 -5.27 -6.87 -13.13
N ILE A 77 -6.07 -6.81 -12.08
CA ILE A 77 -5.62 -6.35 -10.77
C ILE A 77 -5.55 -7.55 -9.84
N PHE A 78 -4.37 -7.77 -9.27
CA PHE A 78 -4.12 -8.79 -8.28
C PHE A 78 -3.48 -8.10 -7.09
N SER A 79 -4.14 -8.17 -5.93
CA SER A 79 -3.70 -7.43 -4.76
C SER A 79 -3.90 -8.23 -3.49
N GLN A 80 -2.98 -8.06 -2.54
CA GLN A 80 -3.18 -8.48 -1.16
C GLN A 80 -2.91 -7.28 -0.26
N ILE A 81 -3.80 -7.07 0.69
CA ILE A 81 -3.71 -5.99 1.66
C ILE A 81 -3.56 -6.62 3.03
N TYR A 82 -2.46 -6.32 3.71
CA TYR A 82 -2.13 -6.85 5.03
C TYR A 82 -2.31 -5.78 6.07
N GLU A 83 -3.07 -6.11 7.10
CA GLU A 83 -3.22 -5.25 8.27
C GLU A 83 -2.45 -5.88 9.43
N ILE A 84 -1.49 -5.14 9.98
CA ILE A 84 -0.63 -5.58 11.07
C ILE A 84 -1.13 -4.90 12.34
N SER A 85 -1.64 -5.68 13.30
CA SER A 85 -2.18 -5.12 14.53
C SER A 85 -1.10 -4.97 15.60
N GLY A 86 -1.32 -4.00 16.51
CA GLY A 86 -0.36 -3.66 17.54
C GLY A 86 0.35 -2.35 17.27
N GLY A 87 1.32 -2.01 18.11
CA GLY A 87 2.04 -0.74 18.01
C GLY A 87 3.14 -0.72 16.98
N VAL A 88 2.80 -0.95 15.71
CA VAL A 88 3.77 -0.98 14.61
C VAL A 88 3.76 0.33 13.83
N ALA A 89 4.91 0.69 13.26
CA ALA A 89 5.05 1.95 12.54
C ALA A 89 4.36 1.93 11.16
N SER A 90 4.15 0.75 10.59
CA SER A 90 3.52 0.59 9.28
C SER A 90 2.43 -0.48 9.38
N PRO A 91 1.21 -0.09 9.82
CA PRO A 91 0.16 -1.06 10.11
C PRO A 91 -0.57 -1.62 8.90
N ILE A 92 -0.42 -1.03 7.72
CA ILE A 92 -1.02 -1.56 6.49
C ILE A 92 0.07 -1.65 5.43
N GLN A 93 0.18 -2.84 4.82
CA GLN A 93 1.10 -3.09 3.71
C GLN A 93 0.34 -3.82 2.62
N PHE A 94 0.58 -3.44 1.38
CA PHE A 94 -0.13 -4.05 0.27
C PHE A 94 0.69 -4.02 -1.00
N TYR A 95 0.32 -4.89 -1.94
CA TYR A 95 0.83 -4.80 -3.30
C TYR A 95 -0.33 -4.83 -4.28
N ILE A 96 -0.10 -4.29 -5.46
CA ILE A 96 -1.02 -4.36 -6.59
C ILE A 96 -0.19 -4.66 -7.82
N THR A 97 -0.56 -5.69 -8.57
CA THR A 97 0.19 -6.05 -9.77
C THR A 97 -0.75 -6.53 -10.86
N ASP A 98 -0.33 -6.37 -12.11
CA ASP A 98 -0.98 -7.01 -13.25
C ASP A 98 -0.31 -8.34 -13.62
N SER A 99 0.70 -8.75 -12.85
CA SER A 99 1.47 -9.98 -12.98
C SER A 99 2.41 -10.03 -14.20
N THR A 100 2.46 -9.00 -15.02
CA THR A 100 3.29 -9.01 -16.23
C THR A 100 4.16 -7.78 -16.40
N SER A 101 3.61 -6.59 -16.16
CA SER A 101 4.29 -5.34 -16.52
C SER A 101 4.48 -4.36 -15.36
N ASN A 102 3.64 -4.44 -14.35
CA ASN A 102 3.62 -3.45 -13.28
C ASN A 102 3.50 -4.09 -11.91
N PHE A 103 4.20 -3.52 -10.93
CA PHE A 103 4.11 -3.92 -9.54
C PHE A 103 4.14 -2.67 -8.67
N ILE A 104 3.11 -2.47 -7.86
CA ILE A 104 3.05 -1.37 -6.91
C ILE A 104 3.15 -1.96 -5.51
N LYS A 105 4.09 -1.46 -4.72
CA LYS A 105 4.17 -1.72 -3.29
C LYS A 105 3.63 -0.51 -2.56
N GLY A 106 2.73 -0.74 -1.61
CA GLY A 106 2.14 0.34 -0.83
C GLY A 106 2.24 0.07 0.66
N SER A 107 2.30 1.14 1.42
CA SER A 107 2.30 1.03 2.88
C SER A 107 1.66 2.26 3.50
N LEU A 108 0.96 2.04 4.61
CA LEU A 108 0.53 3.13 5.48
C LEU A 108 1.61 3.32 6.53
N ASN A 109 2.13 4.53 6.63
CA ASN A 109 3.18 4.85 7.59
C ASN A 109 2.71 5.92 8.56
N LEU A 110 2.98 5.66 9.84
CA LEU A 110 2.71 6.62 10.90
C LEU A 110 3.94 7.48 11.06
N ASN A 111 3.78 8.79 10.94
CA ASN A 111 4.90 9.73 10.99
C ASN A 111 5.18 10.21 12.42
N PHE A 112 4.70 9.47 13.42
CA PHE A 112 4.90 9.79 14.83
C PHE A 112 4.74 8.55 15.68
N LYS A 113 5.24 8.60 16.91
CA LYS A 113 5.04 7.53 17.88
C LYS A 113 3.75 7.79 18.63
N SER A 114 2.88 6.78 18.72
CA SER A 114 1.59 6.97 19.36
C SER A 114 1.08 5.66 19.97
N ASN A 115 0.10 5.79 20.84
CA ASN A 115 -0.60 4.64 21.43
C ASN A 115 -1.50 4.02 20.36
N TYR A 116 -1.36 2.72 20.14
CA TYR A 116 -2.13 2.01 19.13
C TYR A 116 -3.64 2.17 19.32
N ASP A 117 -4.12 2.04 20.57
CA ASP A 117 -5.56 2.13 20.84
C ASP A 117 -6.14 3.48 20.47
N SER A 118 -5.39 4.56 20.68
CA SER A 118 -5.86 5.91 20.37
C SER A 118 -5.86 6.21 18.87
N ILE A 119 -5.00 5.55 18.09
CA ILE A 119 -4.90 5.77 16.64
C ILE A 119 -5.68 4.75 15.81
N PHE A 120 -6.18 3.67 16.46
CA PHE A 120 -6.88 2.61 15.73
C PHE A 120 -8.02 3.12 14.84
N PRO A 121 -8.89 4.04 15.29
CA PRO A 121 -9.94 4.57 14.41
C PRO A 121 -9.38 5.25 13.17
N SER A 122 -8.26 5.98 13.29
CA SER A 122 -7.61 6.63 12.15
C SER A 122 -7.03 5.60 11.18
N ILE A 123 -6.45 4.52 11.71
CA ILE A 123 -5.95 3.42 10.86
C ILE A 123 -7.11 2.82 10.07
N GLN A 124 -8.25 2.57 10.72
CA GLN A 124 -9.42 2.01 10.04
C GLN A 124 -9.99 2.98 9.00
N TYR A 125 -9.94 4.27 9.25
CA TYR A 125 -10.36 5.29 8.29
C TYR A 125 -9.48 5.23 7.03
N VAL A 126 -8.17 5.20 7.19
CA VAL A 126 -7.24 5.17 6.05
C VAL A 126 -7.28 3.81 5.36
N LYS A 127 -7.56 2.73 6.08
CA LYS A 127 -7.72 1.39 5.49
C LYS A 127 -8.81 1.39 4.42
N LYS A 128 -9.92 2.08 4.68
CA LYS A 128 -10.99 2.22 3.67
C LYS A 128 -10.49 2.91 2.41
N ASP A 129 -9.63 3.91 2.57
CA ASP A 129 -9.05 4.62 1.44
C ASP A 129 -8.11 3.71 0.64
N VAL A 130 -7.36 2.84 1.30
CA VAL A 130 -6.52 1.87 0.61
C VAL A 130 -7.38 0.92 -0.22
N LEU A 131 -8.51 0.46 0.32
CA LEU A 131 -9.43 -0.40 -0.41
C LEU A 131 -9.98 0.31 -1.65
N ILE A 132 -10.38 1.58 -1.52
CA ILE A 132 -10.89 2.36 -2.64
C ILE A 132 -9.80 2.55 -3.69
N LEU A 133 -8.57 2.83 -3.27
CA LEU A 133 -7.44 2.96 -4.16
C LEU A 133 -7.24 1.69 -4.99
N VAL A 134 -7.23 0.54 -4.34
CA VAL A 134 -7.04 -0.75 -5.01
C VAL A 134 -8.19 -1.04 -5.97
N GLU A 135 -9.42 -0.87 -5.52
CA GLU A 135 -10.61 -1.17 -6.33
C GLU A 135 -10.79 -0.23 -7.51
N SER A 136 -10.30 1.01 -7.39
CA SER A 136 -10.44 2.02 -8.45
C SER A 136 -9.26 2.05 -9.42
N LEU A 137 -8.19 1.32 -9.14
CA LEU A 137 -6.99 1.33 -9.96
C LEU A 137 -7.30 0.91 -11.38
N ASN A 138 -6.70 1.61 -12.34
CA ASN A 138 -6.81 1.30 -13.75
C ASN A 138 -5.43 1.42 -14.38
N TRP A 139 -4.96 0.32 -14.98
CA TRP A 139 -3.66 0.27 -15.63
C TRP A 139 -3.62 0.95 -16.99
N ARG A 140 -4.73 1.48 -17.44
CA ARG A 140 -4.83 1.99 -18.79
C ARG A 140 -3.66 2.91 -19.11
N LEU A 141 -3.03 2.63 -20.24
CA LEU A 141 -1.95 3.42 -20.79
C LEU A 141 -2.50 4.50 -21.70
N ARG A 142 -1.82 5.61 -21.74
CA ARG A 142 -2.19 6.70 -22.60
C ARG A 142 -1.01 7.13 -23.44
#